data_2e67cec347b271673e8cc2da49d8ecbf
#
_entry.id   2e67cec347b271673e8cc2da49d8ecbf
#
_cell.length_a   1.000
_cell.length_b   1.000
_cell.length_c   1.000
_cell.angle_alpha   90.00
_cell.angle_beta   90.00
_cell.angle_gamma   90.00
#
_symmetry.space_group_name_H-M   'P 1'
#
loop_
_entity.id
_entity.type
_entity.pdbx_description
1 polymer ?
#
loop_
_entity_poly.entity_id
_entity_poly.type
_entity_poly.pdbx_seq_one_letter_code
_entity_poly.pdbx_strand_id
1 'polypeptide(L)'
;MIMRITWGKLRAGTWNEYEQAYHATITGKAIPGLRGRWLAQDVNDPDGGFSVSLWDTLEAMQAYEQSAVFKQEIQPTLQPFFAGEYTTYRCDVKYEQ
;
A
#
# COMPACT_ATOMS: atom_id res chain seq x y z
N MET A 1 5.15 10.37 -13.43
CA MET A 1 5.19 9.19 -12.52
C MET A 1 4.55 9.57 -11.21
N ILE A 2 3.71 8.72 -10.69
CA ILE A 2 2.94 8.97 -9.46
C ILE A 2 3.41 8.04 -8.37
N MET A 3 3.59 8.57 -7.15
CA MET A 3 3.88 7.80 -5.96
C MET A 3 2.65 7.82 -5.06
N ARG A 4 2.16 6.64 -4.70
CA ARG A 4 1.04 6.47 -3.77
C ARG A 4 1.62 5.93 -2.46
N ILE A 5 1.37 6.66 -1.38
CA ILE A 5 1.92 6.33 -0.06
C ILE A 5 0.76 6.20 0.92
N THR A 6 0.62 5.04 1.52
CA THR A 6 -0.34 4.84 2.60
C THR A 6 0.44 4.62 3.89
N TRP A 7 0.21 5.48 4.86
CA TRP A 7 0.70 5.32 6.22
C TRP A 7 -0.43 4.82 7.10
N GLY A 8 -0.11 3.90 8.00
CA GLY A 8 -1.10 3.43 8.97
C GLY A 8 -0.45 2.94 10.25
N LYS A 9 -1.20 3.07 11.35
CA LYS A 9 -0.86 2.48 12.64
C LYS A 9 -1.63 1.18 12.76
N LEU A 10 -0.92 0.07 12.93
CA LEU A 10 -1.53 -1.24 13.09
C LEU A 10 -1.94 -1.47 14.54
N ARG A 11 -2.85 -2.41 14.76
CA ARG A 11 -3.12 -2.91 16.10
C ARG A 11 -1.84 -3.48 16.70
N ALA A 12 -1.63 -3.23 18.01
CA ALA A 12 -0.39 -3.57 18.68
C ALA A 12 -0.02 -5.04 18.48
N GLY A 13 1.23 -5.30 18.11
CA GLY A 13 1.79 -6.63 17.98
C GLY A 13 1.34 -7.43 16.76
N THR A 14 0.73 -6.79 15.73
CA THR A 14 0.21 -7.51 14.57
C THR A 14 1.05 -7.35 13.31
N TRP A 15 2.25 -6.79 13.40
CA TRP A 15 3.06 -6.55 12.20
C TRP A 15 3.33 -7.83 11.40
N ASN A 16 3.71 -8.92 12.07
CA ASN A 16 4.06 -10.16 11.35
C ASN A 16 2.87 -10.71 10.59
N GLU A 17 1.70 -10.71 11.18
CA GLU A 17 0.46 -11.17 10.52
C GLU A 17 0.11 -10.24 9.36
N TYR A 18 0.27 -8.94 9.54
CA TYR A 18 0.03 -7.95 8.49
C TYR A 18 0.96 -8.16 7.31
N GLU A 19 2.26 -8.32 7.57
CA GLU A 19 3.24 -8.56 6.52
C GLU A 19 2.93 -9.83 5.74
N GLN A 20 2.56 -10.92 6.42
CA GLN A 20 2.17 -12.16 5.76
C GLN A 20 0.92 -11.99 4.89
N ALA A 21 -0.09 -11.30 5.41
CA ALA A 21 -1.32 -11.02 4.66
C ALA A 21 -1.04 -10.13 3.44
N TYR A 22 -0.14 -9.15 3.60
CA TYR A 22 0.28 -8.26 2.51
C TYR A 22 0.94 -9.08 1.39
N HIS A 23 1.91 -9.93 1.73
CA HIS A 23 2.56 -10.80 0.76
C HIS A 23 1.56 -11.71 0.06
N ALA A 24 0.69 -12.36 0.81
CA ALA A 24 -0.26 -13.32 0.26
C ALA A 24 -1.26 -12.65 -0.69
N THR A 25 -1.69 -11.43 -0.37
CA THR A 25 -2.71 -10.77 -1.18
C THR A 25 -2.15 -10.04 -2.40
N ILE A 26 -0.86 -9.66 -2.37
CA ILE A 26 -0.22 -8.86 -3.44
C ILE A 26 0.54 -9.75 -4.42
N THR A 27 1.22 -10.80 -3.93
CA THR A 27 2.10 -11.64 -4.75
C THR A 27 1.33 -12.29 -5.89
N GLY A 28 1.92 -12.22 -7.09
CA GLY A 28 1.36 -12.85 -8.28
C GLY A 28 0.27 -12.06 -8.99
N LYS A 29 -0.14 -10.93 -8.44
CA LYS A 29 -1.12 -10.08 -9.11
C LYS A 29 -0.45 -9.19 -10.15
N ALA A 30 -0.93 -9.24 -11.39
CA ALA A 30 -0.50 -8.34 -12.46
C ALA A 30 -1.35 -7.07 -12.36
N ILE A 31 -0.69 -5.94 -12.08
CA ILE A 31 -1.37 -4.67 -11.91
C ILE A 31 -0.84 -3.70 -12.98
N PRO A 32 -1.68 -3.33 -13.97
CA PRO A 32 -1.23 -2.47 -15.06
C PRO A 32 -0.72 -1.11 -14.57
N GLY A 33 0.43 -0.69 -15.07
CA GLY A 33 1.01 0.61 -14.76
C GLY A 33 1.77 0.67 -13.43
N LEU A 34 1.79 -0.41 -12.66
CA LEU A 34 2.58 -0.48 -11.43
C LEU A 34 4.05 -0.71 -11.77
N ARG A 35 4.91 0.20 -11.33
CA ARG A 35 6.36 0.12 -11.55
C ARG A 35 7.10 -0.51 -10.39
N GLY A 36 6.58 -0.40 -9.18
CA GLY A 36 7.20 -0.95 -8.00
C GLY A 36 6.31 -0.78 -6.78
N ARG A 37 6.57 -1.61 -5.77
CA ARG A 37 5.83 -1.55 -4.52
C ARG A 37 6.74 -1.95 -3.37
N TRP A 38 6.61 -1.26 -2.25
CA TRP A 38 7.38 -1.51 -1.05
C TRP A 38 6.45 -1.49 0.16
N LEU A 39 6.69 -2.41 1.08
CA LEU A 39 6.12 -2.37 2.42
C LEU A 39 7.27 -2.06 3.37
N ALA A 40 7.13 -1.00 4.17
CA ALA A 40 8.19 -0.55 5.06
C ALA A 40 7.65 -0.39 6.47
N GLN A 41 8.38 -0.95 7.45
CA GLN A 41 8.08 -0.78 8.86
C GLN A 41 8.87 0.41 9.41
N ASP A 42 8.22 1.24 10.22
CA ASP A 42 8.88 2.35 10.89
C ASP A 42 9.93 1.81 11.88
N VAL A 43 11.17 2.29 11.77
CA VAL A 43 12.24 1.82 12.66
C VAL A 43 12.05 2.25 14.11
N ASN A 44 11.21 3.25 14.36
CA ASN A 44 10.94 3.77 15.69
C ASN A 44 9.58 3.33 16.25
N ASP A 45 8.77 2.63 15.46
CA ASP A 45 7.44 2.19 15.87
C ASP A 45 7.11 0.85 15.20
N PRO A 46 7.19 -0.27 15.93
CA PRO A 46 6.96 -1.59 15.34
C PRO A 46 5.53 -1.78 14.81
N ASP A 47 4.60 -0.94 15.22
CA ASP A 47 3.21 -1.01 14.74
C ASP A 47 2.93 0.01 13.63
N GLY A 48 3.88 0.84 13.27
CA GLY A 48 3.73 1.84 12.21
C GLY A 48 4.35 1.38 10.91
N GLY A 49 3.67 1.65 9.80
CA GLY A 49 4.20 1.24 8.52
C GLY A 49 3.71 2.05 7.34
N PHE A 50 4.40 1.85 6.22
CA PHE A 50 4.10 2.51 4.96
C PHE A 50 3.96 1.48 3.86
N SER A 51 2.94 1.61 3.04
CA SER A 51 2.85 0.92 1.75
C SER A 51 3.09 1.98 0.68
N VAL A 52 4.14 1.79 -0.11
CA VAL A 52 4.54 2.74 -1.15
C VAL A 52 4.44 2.04 -2.49
N SER A 53 3.82 2.70 -3.46
CA SER A 53 3.75 2.19 -4.84
C SER A 53 4.05 3.31 -5.83
N LEU A 54 4.74 2.93 -6.91
CA LEU A 54 5.07 3.81 -8.02
C LEU A 54 4.28 3.41 -9.26
N TRP A 55 3.76 4.41 -9.96
CA TRP A 55 2.85 4.23 -11.09
C TRP A 55 3.32 5.02 -12.30
N ASP A 56 3.17 4.45 -13.48
CA ASP A 56 3.53 5.14 -14.73
C ASP A 56 2.75 6.44 -14.90
N THR A 57 1.45 6.42 -14.59
CA THR A 57 0.56 7.56 -14.79
C THR A 57 -0.46 7.66 -13.67
N LEU A 58 -1.04 8.84 -13.52
CA LEU A 58 -2.15 9.08 -12.58
C LEU A 58 -3.35 8.19 -12.94
N GLU A 59 -3.63 8.05 -14.23
CA GLU A 59 -4.76 7.26 -14.72
C GLU A 59 -4.62 5.78 -14.33
N ALA A 60 -3.41 5.23 -14.42
CA ALA A 60 -3.15 3.84 -14.02
C ALA A 60 -3.37 3.65 -12.52
N MET A 61 -2.89 4.59 -11.70
CA MET A 61 -3.12 4.54 -10.25
C MET A 61 -4.61 4.63 -9.91
N GLN A 62 -5.34 5.56 -10.54
CA GLN A 62 -6.77 5.72 -10.32
C GLN A 62 -7.55 4.48 -10.76
N ALA A 63 -7.16 3.87 -11.88
CA ALA A 63 -7.76 2.63 -12.35
C ALA A 63 -7.56 1.50 -11.34
N TYR A 64 -6.39 1.41 -10.73
CA TYR A 64 -6.11 0.45 -9.66
C TYR A 64 -7.05 0.68 -8.47
N GLU A 65 -7.16 1.92 -8.00
CA GLU A 65 -8.01 2.24 -6.84
C GLU A 65 -9.49 1.94 -7.09
N GLN A 66 -9.92 1.95 -8.35
CA GLN A 66 -11.29 1.61 -8.73
C GLN A 66 -11.47 0.13 -9.10
N SER A 67 -10.39 -0.64 -9.16
CA SER A 67 -10.43 -2.02 -9.61
C SER A 67 -11.07 -2.95 -8.59
N ALA A 68 -11.62 -4.08 -9.08
CA ALA A 68 -12.13 -5.13 -8.22
C ALA A 68 -11.02 -5.74 -7.36
N VAL A 69 -9.80 -5.86 -7.91
CA VAL A 69 -8.65 -6.37 -7.17
C VAL A 69 -8.41 -5.54 -5.91
N PHE A 70 -8.38 -4.22 -6.04
CA PHE A 70 -8.17 -3.35 -4.89
C PHE A 70 -9.36 -3.38 -3.93
N LYS A 71 -10.56 -3.17 -4.44
CA LYS A 71 -11.75 -2.99 -3.61
C LYS A 71 -12.25 -4.28 -2.97
N GLN A 72 -12.07 -5.41 -3.63
CA GLN A 72 -12.65 -6.69 -3.19
C GLN A 72 -11.62 -7.63 -2.58
N GLU A 73 -10.33 -7.46 -2.88
CA GLU A 73 -9.28 -8.37 -2.44
C GLU A 73 -8.25 -7.71 -1.54
N ILE A 74 -7.63 -6.61 -1.98
CA ILE A 74 -6.51 -6.00 -1.25
C ILE A 74 -7.00 -5.22 -0.03
N GLN A 75 -7.85 -4.24 -0.24
CA GLN A 75 -8.33 -3.36 0.82
C GLN A 75 -9.06 -4.13 1.94
N PRO A 76 -10.02 -5.01 1.63
CA PRO A 76 -10.72 -5.76 2.68
C PRO A 76 -9.81 -6.69 3.50
N THR A 77 -8.72 -7.18 2.91
CA THR A 77 -7.77 -8.05 3.59
C THR A 77 -6.86 -7.27 4.53
N LEU A 78 -6.42 -6.08 4.14
CA LEU A 78 -5.40 -5.32 4.87
C LEU A 78 -5.98 -4.30 5.83
N GLN A 79 -7.11 -3.68 5.51
CA GLN A 79 -7.71 -2.63 6.32
C GLN A 79 -8.02 -3.06 7.77
N PRO A 80 -8.48 -4.29 8.04
CA PRO A 80 -8.76 -4.71 9.42
C PRO A 80 -7.57 -4.70 10.37
N PHE A 81 -6.34 -4.69 9.84
CA PHE A 81 -5.14 -4.62 10.67
C PHE A 81 -4.89 -3.23 11.26
N PHE A 82 -5.47 -2.17 10.70
CA PHE A 82 -5.24 -0.82 11.17
C PHE A 82 -6.00 -0.56 12.46
N ALA A 83 -5.31 0.10 13.42
CA ALA A 83 -5.87 0.39 14.74
C ALA A 83 -6.83 1.59 14.74
N GLY A 84 -6.86 2.35 13.65
CA GLY A 84 -7.66 3.54 13.53
C GLY A 84 -7.57 4.09 12.12
N GLU A 85 -7.42 5.40 12.02
CA GLU A 85 -7.30 6.03 10.71
C GLU A 85 -5.97 5.69 10.04
N TYR A 86 -6.00 5.60 8.73
CA TYR A 86 -4.82 5.55 7.91
C TYR A 86 -4.93 6.66 6.85
N THR A 87 -3.79 7.09 6.33
CA THR A 87 -3.74 8.22 5.40
C THR A 87 -3.07 7.78 4.12
N THR A 88 -3.66 8.12 2.99
CA THR A 88 -3.07 7.88 1.67
C THR A 88 -2.74 9.20 1.01
N TYR A 89 -1.49 9.33 0.59
CA TYR A 89 -1.01 10.47 -0.19
C TYR A 89 -0.77 10.02 -1.62
N ARG A 90 -1.05 10.90 -2.56
CA ARG A 90 -0.86 10.69 -3.99
C ARG A 90 -0.01 11.85 -4.48
N CYS A 91 1.22 11.55 -4.89
CA CYS A 91 2.23 12.57 -5.16
C CYS A 91 2.73 12.45 -6.59
N ASP A 92 2.87 13.59 -7.26
CA ASP A 92 3.59 13.64 -8.53
C ASP A 92 5.08 13.67 -8.23
N VAL A 93 5.84 12.70 -8.76
CA VAL A 93 7.28 12.63 -8.51
C VAL A 93 7.95 13.78 -9.26
N LYS A 94 8.63 14.67 -8.52
CA LYS A 94 9.26 15.86 -9.07
C LYS A 94 10.76 15.70 -9.30
N TYR A 95 11.38 14.74 -8.64
CA TYR A 95 12.81 14.47 -8.79
C TYR A 95 13.08 13.00 -8.58
N GLU A 96 13.90 12.44 -9.45
CA GLU A 96 14.35 11.05 -9.37
C GLU A 96 15.85 11.03 -9.67
N GLN A 97 16.60 10.33 -8.84
CA GLN A 97 18.05 10.24 -9.02
C GLN A 97 18.47 8.83 -9.39
#